data_6b4687d453568f99b42bf30789e9e43a
#
_entry.id   6b4687d453568f99b42bf30789e9e43a
#
_cell.length_a   1.000
_cell.length_b   1.000
_cell.length_c   1.000
_cell.angle_alpha   90.00
_cell.angle_beta   90.00
_cell.angle_gamma   90.00
#
_symmetry.space_group_name_H-M   'P 1'
#
loop_
_entity.id
_entity.type
_entity.pdbx_description
1 polymer ?
#
loop_
_entity_poly.entity_id
_entity_poly.type
_entity_poly.pdbx_seq_one_letter_code
_entity_poly.pdbx_strand_id
1 'polypeptide(L)'
;MKLIKNIMLLMAVVLFAACETDIDTPQINSSDKYVAPVIGQCSDIIVNADNSKDETVVFSWKAADFGLPVQVLYTVYLTKGDKSALVGTSSSTSLAIAKGDINGVVINGLGVNPNETAEVQAYVTARFAGTDEYEAIKSNVSNSFKVTTYAAPLKNLYVVGFFNGWKEGEAVEIWETSAGTNVYEGLYDFFEDGTSGHSAFKIISERSWSGGNWGYDAFKVDSHFTGIAGGDLQLPAGFWKISVNIATETKTIDATPVSAVDVVGTCNGWNADAPSLLTYDPIQNVWLSEPLTFEAGGEFLIRLNSTYDNKYGSSGNSSIAIPGGLELVTNGGDNIKVDNAGTYIIKLHANRTPFVVELIKQ
;
A
#
# COMPACT_ATOMS: atom_id res chain seq x y z
N MET A 1 -23.52 -31.38 83.06
CA MET A 1 -23.59 -31.54 81.58
C MET A 1 -24.51 -30.55 80.87
N LYS A 2 -25.62 -30.11 81.41
CA LYS A 2 -26.51 -29.13 80.78
C LYS A 2 -25.92 -27.70 80.68
N LEU A 3 -25.11 -27.28 81.67
CA LEU A 3 -24.49 -25.93 81.70
C LEU A 3 -23.40 -25.77 80.69
N ILE A 4 -22.60 -26.80 80.45
CA ILE A 4 -21.50 -26.77 79.45
C ILE A 4 -22.02 -26.73 77.98
N LYS A 5 -23.17 -27.42 77.74
CA LYS A 5 -23.83 -27.36 76.42
C LYS A 5 -24.36 -25.95 76.05
N ASN A 6 -24.88 -25.25 77.05
CA ASN A 6 -25.41 -23.87 76.83
C ASN A 6 -24.28 -22.87 76.66
N ILE A 7 -23.13 -23.02 77.29
CA ILE A 7 -21.97 -22.16 77.13
C ILE A 7 -21.33 -22.42 75.75
N MET A 8 -21.25 -23.66 75.29
CA MET A 8 -20.77 -23.97 73.92
C MET A 8 -21.71 -23.44 72.83
N LEU A 9 -23.02 -23.45 73.05
CA LEU A 9 -23.98 -22.91 72.10
C LEU A 9 -23.93 -21.39 72.03
N LEU A 10 -23.69 -20.72 73.19
CA LEU A 10 -23.55 -19.26 73.25
C LEU A 10 -22.22 -18.78 72.58
N MET A 11 -21.14 -19.57 72.78
CA MET A 11 -19.85 -19.30 72.11
C MET A 11 -19.90 -19.51 70.62
N ALA A 12 -20.71 -20.47 70.12
CA ALA A 12 -20.88 -20.67 68.67
C ALA A 12 -21.69 -19.57 67.98
N VAL A 13 -22.61 -18.94 68.68
CA VAL A 13 -23.39 -17.79 68.10
C VAL A 13 -22.59 -16.49 68.05
N VAL A 14 -21.64 -16.31 69.00
CA VAL A 14 -20.79 -15.10 68.99
C VAL A 14 -19.71 -15.17 67.91
N LEU A 15 -19.35 -16.38 67.45
CA LEU A 15 -18.38 -16.54 66.36
C LEU A 15 -18.94 -16.30 64.96
N PHE A 16 -20.26 -16.21 64.78
CA PHE A 16 -20.88 -15.86 63.51
C PHE A 16 -21.26 -14.39 63.36
N ALA A 17 -21.09 -13.58 64.41
CA ALA A 17 -21.40 -12.14 64.38
C ALA A 17 -20.17 -11.24 64.14
N ALA A 18 -19.02 -11.80 63.76
CA ALA A 18 -17.78 -11.07 63.60
C ALA A 18 -17.14 -11.31 62.25
N CYS A 19 -17.89 -11.09 61.20
CA CYS A 19 -17.34 -10.89 59.82
C CYS A 19 -18.39 -10.23 58.95
N GLU A 20 -18.85 -9.05 59.32
CA GLU A 20 -19.17 -8.02 58.36
C GLU A 20 -18.07 -6.96 58.49
N THR A 21 -16.85 -7.33 58.08
CA THR A 21 -15.97 -6.31 57.55
C THR A 21 -16.54 -5.97 56.19
N ASP A 22 -17.19 -4.84 56.08
CA ASP A 22 -17.29 -4.15 54.79
C ASP A 22 -15.84 -4.02 54.28
N ILE A 23 -15.40 -5.02 53.56
CA ILE A 23 -14.24 -4.86 52.73
C ILE A 23 -14.75 -3.90 51.62
N ASP A 24 -14.49 -2.62 51.78
CA ASP A 24 -14.58 -1.65 50.71
C ASP A 24 -13.76 -2.20 49.54
N THR A 25 -14.39 -3.06 48.74
CA THR A 25 -13.76 -3.53 47.49
C THR A 25 -13.58 -2.31 46.65
N PRO A 26 -12.32 -1.98 46.29
CA PRO A 26 -12.07 -0.82 45.45
C PRO A 26 -12.90 -0.96 44.15
N GLN A 27 -13.82 -0.05 43.95
CA GLN A 27 -14.69 -0.06 42.76
C GLN A 27 -14.18 0.95 41.74
N ILE A 28 -14.22 0.56 40.47
CA ILE A 28 -13.98 1.46 39.36
C ILE A 28 -15.02 2.59 39.42
N ASN A 29 -14.60 3.82 39.25
CA ASN A 29 -15.53 4.95 39.14
C ASN A 29 -16.56 4.72 38.03
N SER A 30 -17.72 5.35 38.14
CA SER A 30 -18.64 5.43 37.02
C SER A 30 -18.01 6.24 35.86
N SER A 31 -18.35 5.90 34.61
CA SER A 31 -17.71 6.46 33.42
C SER A 31 -17.79 7.99 33.31
N ASP A 32 -18.76 8.61 33.95
CA ASP A 32 -18.92 10.07 34.05
C ASP A 32 -17.83 10.76 34.93
N LYS A 33 -17.09 9.98 35.72
CA LYS A 33 -16.00 10.45 36.59
C LYS A 33 -14.62 10.12 36.06
N TYR A 34 -14.52 9.48 34.91
CA TYR A 34 -13.23 9.21 34.29
C TYR A 34 -12.57 10.51 33.84
N VAL A 35 -11.26 10.64 34.05
CA VAL A 35 -10.47 11.74 33.54
C VAL A 35 -9.76 11.27 32.27
N ALA A 36 -10.07 11.88 31.14
CA ALA A 36 -9.45 11.56 29.87
C ALA A 36 -7.95 11.89 29.85
N PRO A 37 -7.14 11.17 29.09
CA PRO A 37 -5.76 11.54 28.88
C PRO A 37 -5.68 12.91 28.19
N VAL A 38 -4.56 13.62 28.34
CA VAL A 38 -4.35 14.91 27.67
C VAL A 38 -3.09 14.83 26.83
N ILE A 39 -3.26 14.80 25.49
CA ILE A 39 -2.12 14.73 24.58
C ILE A 39 -1.29 16.03 24.65
N GLY A 40 0.04 15.88 24.61
CA GLY A 40 0.98 17.00 24.58
C GLY A 40 1.03 17.70 23.22
N GLN A 41 1.91 18.69 23.14
CA GLN A 41 2.21 19.37 21.88
C GLN A 41 2.97 18.43 20.94
N CYS A 42 2.61 18.45 19.66
CA CYS A 42 3.29 17.72 18.59
C CYS A 42 4.09 18.71 17.73
N SER A 43 5.25 18.27 17.27
CA SER A 43 6.12 19.05 16.37
C SER A 43 6.04 18.52 14.95
N ASP A 44 6.41 19.35 13.98
CA ASP A 44 6.50 18.98 12.58
C ASP A 44 7.45 17.77 12.38
N ILE A 45 7.08 16.88 11.49
CA ILE A 45 7.81 15.67 11.18
C ILE A 45 8.19 15.70 9.69
N ILE A 46 9.49 15.62 9.41
CA ILE A 46 9.99 15.46 8.05
C ILE A 46 10.57 14.06 7.94
N VAL A 47 10.05 13.28 7.00
CA VAL A 47 10.56 11.94 6.66
C VAL A 47 11.38 12.04 5.38
N ASN A 48 12.54 11.38 5.35
CA ASN A 48 13.42 11.31 4.19
C ASN A 48 14.20 9.97 4.19
N ALA A 49 15.07 9.78 3.20
CA ALA A 49 15.88 8.57 3.07
C ALA A 49 16.76 8.29 4.29
N ASP A 50 17.33 9.34 4.89
CA ASP A 50 18.33 9.23 5.93
C ASP A 50 17.75 8.94 7.31
N ASN A 51 16.50 9.40 7.57
CA ASN A 51 15.90 9.36 8.88
C ASN A 51 14.74 8.39 9.06
N SER A 52 14.25 7.80 7.97
CA SER A 52 13.06 6.93 8.01
C SER A 52 13.24 5.67 8.85
N LYS A 53 14.46 5.15 8.96
CA LYS A 53 14.75 3.88 9.67
C LYS A 53 15.17 4.09 11.13
N ASP A 54 15.99 5.10 11.38
CA ASP A 54 16.74 5.22 12.62
C ASP A 54 16.23 6.32 13.56
N GLU A 55 15.48 7.29 13.05
CA GLU A 55 14.90 8.34 13.88
C GLU A 55 13.49 8.01 14.34
N THR A 56 13.19 8.35 15.59
CA THR A 56 11.88 8.17 16.21
C THR A 56 11.20 9.50 16.51
N VAL A 57 9.87 9.44 16.49
CA VAL A 57 8.98 10.49 17.01
C VAL A 57 8.40 10.01 18.33
N VAL A 58 8.33 10.89 19.31
CA VAL A 58 7.73 10.59 20.61
C VAL A 58 6.45 11.38 20.79
N PHE A 59 5.34 10.68 20.92
CA PHE A 59 4.09 11.25 21.39
C PHE A 59 4.01 11.06 22.90
N SER A 60 3.57 12.09 23.64
CA SER A 60 3.41 12.04 25.10
C SER A 60 2.08 12.63 25.54
N TRP A 61 1.59 12.18 26.67
CA TRP A 61 0.31 12.62 27.22
C TRP A 61 0.29 12.54 28.74
N LYS A 62 -0.64 13.27 29.36
CA LYS A 62 -0.96 13.08 30.77
C LYS A 62 -1.84 11.84 30.89
N ALA A 63 -1.62 11.05 31.95
CA ALA A 63 -2.35 9.82 32.20
C ALA A 63 -3.86 10.04 32.30
N ALA A 64 -4.62 9.04 31.85
CA ALA A 64 -6.02 8.91 32.21
C ALA A 64 -6.15 8.52 33.67
N ASP A 65 -7.26 8.93 34.31
CA ASP A 65 -7.59 8.50 35.68
C ASP A 65 -8.99 7.84 35.70
N PHE A 66 -9.03 6.61 36.12
CA PHE A 66 -10.25 5.80 36.28
C PHE A 66 -10.68 5.68 37.73
N GLY A 67 -10.04 6.41 38.65
CA GLY A 67 -10.30 6.39 40.08
C GLY A 67 -9.63 5.23 40.84
N LEU A 68 -8.94 4.33 40.13
CA LEU A 68 -8.16 3.22 40.67
C LEU A 68 -6.83 3.07 39.98
N PRO A 69 -5.78 2.59 40.63
CA PRO A 69 -4.50 2.25 40.00
C PRO A 69 -4.64 0.96 39.19
N VAL A 70 -5.12 1.11 37.97
CA VAL A 70 -5.30 0.02 36.99
C VAL A 70 -4.30 0.14 35.84
N GLN A 71 -3.97 -0.97 35.21
CA GLN A 71 -3.17 -0.94 34.00
C GLN A 71 -4.01 -0.38 32.86
N VAL A 72 -3.51 0.68 32.24
CA VAL A 72 -4.17 1.37 31.13
C VAL A 72 -3.44 1.05 29.83
N LEU A 73 -4.21 0.75 28.80
CA LEU A 73 -3.72 0.68 27.42
C LEU A 73 -4.11 1.97 26.71
N TYR A 74 -3.10 2.67 26.22
CA TYR A 74 -3.25 3.86 25.40
C TYR A 74 -3.09 3.51 23.93
N THR A 75 -3.89 4.13 23.08
CA THR A 75 -3.80 4.01 21.63
C THR A 75 -3.70 5.39 21.00
N VAL A 76 -2.64 5.63 20.24
CA VAL A 76 -2.37 6.89 19.56
C VAL A 76 -2.91 6.85 18.14
N TYR A 77 -3.55 7.91 17.71
CA TYR A 77 -4.06 8.10 16.35
C TYR A 77 -3.56 9.44 15.78
N LEU A 78 -3.34 9.45 14.46
CA LEU A 78 -3.27 10.67 13.65
C LEU A 78 -4.59 10.89 12.93
N THR A 79 -4.94 12.17 12.71
CA THR A 79 -6.17 12.55 12.02
C THR A 79 -5.93 13.68 11.02
N LYS A 80 -6.64 13.62 9.89
CA LYS A 80 -6.65 14.66 8.84
C LYS A 80 -8.08 14.77 8.29
N GLY A 81 -8.76 15.87 8.61
CA GLY A 81 -10.20 15.98 8.34
C GLY A 81 -10.97 14.86 9.04
N ASP A 82 -11.81 14.16 8.30
CA ASP A 82 -12.64 13.05 8.82
C ASP A 82 -11.89 11.71 8.92
N LYS A 83 -10.66 11.62 8.41
CA LYS A 83 -9.85 10.40 8.45
C LYS A 83 -9.06 10.31 9.74
N SER A 84 -9.00 9.11 10.31
CA SER A 84 -8.14 8.77 11.45
C SER A 84 -7.39 7.48 11.18
N ALA A 85 -6.12 7.43 11.56
CA ALA A 85 -5.26 6.27 11.37
C ALA A 85 -4.52 5.92 12.66
N LEU A 86 -4.45 4.62 12.96
CA LEU A 86 -3.75 4.07 14.11
C LEU A 86 -2.25 4.27 13.96
N VAL A 87 -1.60 4.85 14.97
CA VAL A 87 -0.14 4.99 15.06
C VAL A 87 0.48 3.83 15.84
N GLY A 88 -0.09 3.53 17.01
CA GLY A 88 0.41 2.45 17.87
C GLY A 88 -0.20 2.48 19.27
N THR A 89 0.23 1.54 20.09
CA THR A 89 -0.26 1.38 21.47
C THR A 89 0.87 1.43 22.47
N SER A 90 0.56 1.86 23.71
CA SER A 90 1.51 1.90 24.82
C SER A 90 0.80 1.65 26.15
N SER A 91 1.47 1.01 27.09
CA SER A 91 1.05 0.93 28.50
C SER A 91 1.63 2.04 29.38
N SER A 92 2.46 2.93 28.82
CA SER A 92 3.01 4.11 29.47
C SER A 92 2.37 5.38 28.91
N THR A 93 2.75 6.56 29.42
CA THR A 93 2.24 7.86 28.98
C THR A 93 3.03 8.45 27.82
N SER A 94 3.72 7.62 27.07
CA SER A 94 4.43 7.99 25.86
C SER A 94 4.50 6.82 24.87
N LEU A 95 4.64 7.15 23.60
CA LEU A 95 4.88 6.22 22.50
C LEU A 95 6.02 6.75 21.64
N ALA A 96 7.10 6.00 21.55
CA ALA A 96 8.15 6.25 20.56
C ALA A 96 7.89 5.37 19.33
N ILE A 97 7.93 5.97 18.17
CA ILE A 97 7.67 5.26 16.90
C ILE A 97 8.62 5.77 15.83
N ALA A 98 9.09 4.86 14.95
CA ALA A 98 9.98 5.24 13.87
C ALA A 98 9.31 6.22 12.88
N LYS A 99 10.07 7.16 12.34
CA LYS A 99 9.56 8.09 11.32
C LYS A 99 9.03 7.38 10.10
N GLY A 100 9.64 6.25 9.70
CA GLY A 100 9.14 5.42 8.60
C GLY A 100 7.77 4.81 8.85
N ASP A 101 7.46 4.41 10.09
CA ASP A 101 6.14 3.91 10.45
C ASP A 101 5.10 5.04 10.42
N ILE A 102 5.44 6.23 10.92
CA ILE A 102 4.59 7.44 10.79
C ILE A 102 4.32 7.74 9.32
N ASN A 103 5.35 7.65 8.47
CA ASN A 103 5.23 7.81 7.02
C ASN A 103 4.18 6.86 6.42
N GLY A 104 4.27 5.57 6.77
CA GLY A 104 3.29 4.58 6.36
C GLY A 104 1.87 4.89 6.82
N VAL A 105 1.70 5.31 8.08
CA VAL A 105 0.41 5.71 8.65
C VAL A 105 -0.20 6.89 7.88
N VAL A 106 0.61 7.90 7.55
CA VAL A 106 0.14 9.11 6.87
C VAL A 106 -0.20 8.85 5.40
N ILE A 107 0.63 8.07 4.69
CA ILE A 107 0.37 7.70 3.29
C ILE A 107 -0.84 6.76 3.19
N ASN A 108 -0.79 5.62 3.87
CA ASN A 108 -1.78 4.56 3.68
C ASN A 108 -3.07 4.79 4.49
N GLY A 109 -2.95 5.37 5.68
CA GLY A 109 -4.08 5.57 6.59
C GLY A 109 -4.82 6.89 6.38
N LEU A 110 -4.10 7.98 6.10
CA LEU A 110 -4.70 9.31 5.90
C LEU A 110 -4.82 9.71 4.43
N GLY A 111 -4.22 8.94 3.51
CA GLY A 111 -4.29 9.17 2.07
C GLY A 111 -3.52 10.41 1.61
N VAL A 112 -2.36 10.67 2.20
CA VAL A 112 -1.43 11.70 1.76
C VAL A 112 -0.50 11.09 0.72
N ASN A 113 -0.32 11.76 -0.42
CA ASN A 113 0.60 11.25 -1.44
C ASN A 113 2.06 11.26 -0.94
N PRO A 114 2.90 10.36 -1.45
CA PRO A 114 4.33 10.40 -1.19
C PRO A 114 4.97 11.73 -1.59
N ASN A 115 5.96 12.17 -0.81
CA ASN A 115 6.71 13.43 -1.00
C ASN A 115 5.84 14.71 -0.88
N GLU A 116 4.66 14.61 -0.27
CA GLU A 116 3.80 15.74 0.04
C GLU A 116 3.84 16.09 1.53
N THR A 117 3.46 17.32 1.84
CA THR A 117 3.30 17.81 3.21
C THR A 117 1.82 17.99 3.54
N ALA A 118 1.37 17.38 4.62
CA ALA A 118 0.01 17.51 5.11
C ALA A 118 -0.02 18.03 6.54
N GLU A 119 -1.04 18.83 6.86
CA GLU A 119 -1.37 19.20 8.25
C GLU A 119 -2.20 18.08 8.87
N VAL A 120 -1.77 17.63 10.04
CA VAL A 120 -2.41 16.57 10.82
C VAL A 120 -2.51 16.98 12.28
N GLN A 121 -3.33 16.25 13.02
CA GLN A 121 -3.42 16.35 14.47
C GLN A 121 -3.32 14.96 15.08
N ALA A 122 -3.06 14.86 16.37
CA ALA A 122 -3.00 13.61 17.08
C ALA A 122 -4.00 13.57 18.23
N TYR A 123 -4.47 12.36 18.59
CA TYR A 123 -5.22 12.12 19.82
C TYR A 123 -4.87 10.75 20.40
N VAL A 124 -5.17 10.57 21.67
CA VAL A 124 -4.94 9.32 22.39
C VAL A 124 -6.26 8.82 22.96
N THR A 125 -6.52 7.53 22.85
CA THR A 125 -7.57 6.89 23.63
C THR A 125 -6.95 6.07 24.76
N ALA A 126 -7.67 5.94 25.88
CA ALA A 126 -7.26 5.17 27.03
C ALA A 126 -8.38 4.17 27.40
N ARG A 127 -8.00 2.91 27.66
CA ARG A 127 -8.90 1.88 28.15
C ARG A 127 -8.21 0.99 29.16
N PHE A 128 -8.96 0.19 29.87
CA PHE A 128 -8.38 -0.84 30.74
C PHE A 128 -7.61 -1.88 29.89
N ALA A 129 -6.44 -2.28 30.37
CA ALA A 129 -5.68 -3.33 29.72
C ALA A 129 -6.33 -4.69 29.98
N GLY A 130 -6.41 -5.53 28.94
CA GLY A 130 -6.89 -6.91 29.04
C GLY A 130 -8.40 -7.11 29.00
N THR A 131 -9.20 -6.04 28.81
CA THR A 131 -10.65 -6.14 28.61
C THR A 131 -11.16 -5.11 27.62
N ASP A 132 -12.17 -5.49 26.85
CA ASP A 132 -12.90 -4.61 25.93
C ASP A 132 -14.31 -4.27 26.47
N GLU A 133 -14.60 -4.61 27.73
CA GLU A 133 -15.91 -4.41 28.37
C GLU A 133 -16.24 -2.92 28.55
N TYR A 134 -15.22 -2.08 28.69
CA TYR A 134 -15.36 -0.64 28.93
C TYR A 134 -14.95 0.16 27.71
N GLU A 135 -15.76 1.14 27.37
CA GLU A 135 -15.43 2.05 26.26
C GLU A 135 -14.14 2.85 26.53
N ALA A 136 -13.36 3.05 25.47
CA ALA A 136 -12.16 3.85 25.55
C ALA A 136 -12.51 5.33 25.67
N ILE A 137 -11.86 6.02 26.62
CA ILE A 137 -12.00 7.48 26.75
C ILE A 137 -10.96 8.19 25.87
N LYS A 138 -11.42 9.25 25.17
CA LYS A 138 -10.60 9.99 24.18
C LYS A 138 -10.05 11.28 24.78
N SER A 139 -8.80 11.58 24.47
CA SER A 139 -8.14 12.86 24.82
C SER A 139 -8.72 14.05 24.04
N ASN A 140 -8.28 15.25 24.39
CA ASN A 140 -8.28 16.38 23.46
C ASN A 140 -7.50 16.01 22.18
N VAL A 141 -7.70 16.80 21.13
CA VAL A 141 -6.85 16.78 19.93
C VAL A 141 -5.64 17.70 20.15
N SER A 142 -4.47 17.31 19.64
CA SER A 142 -3.25 18.13 19.74
C SER A 142 -3.36 19.44 18.95
N ASN A 143 -2.30 20.27 19.03
CA ASN A 143 -2.09 21.30 18.00
C ASN A 143 -2.00 20.66 16.62
N SER A 144 -2.29 21.44 15.57
CA SER A 144 -1.95 21.07 14.20
C SER A 144 -0.43 21.10 14.01
N PHE A 145 0.10 20.11 13.30
CA PHE A 145 1.52 20.01 12.93
C PHE A 145 1.64 19.41 11.54
N LYS A 146 2.77 19.61 10.89
CA LYS A 146 3.00 19.16 9.53
C LYS A 146 3.74 17.83 9.50
N VAL A 147 3.32 16.93 8.62
CA VAL A 147 4.08 15.74 8.28
C VAL A 147 4.40 15.80 6.80
N THR A 148 5.71 15.82 6.49
CA THR A 148 6.21 15.67 5.12
C THR A 148 6.55 14.20 4.91
N THR A 149 5.83 13.56 3.99
CA THR A 149 5.99 12.15 3.65
C THR A 149 7.18 11.94 2.72
N TYR A 150 7.65 10.71 2.61
CA TYR A 150 8.74 10.29 1.73
C TYR A 150 8.44 8.94 1.08
N ALA A 151 8.74 8.83 -0.21
CA ALA A 151 8.92 7.55 -0.85
C ALA A 151 10.25 7.57 -1.62
N ALA A 152 11.04 6.52 -1.43
CA ALA A 152 12.24 6.34 -2.24
C ALA A 152 11.86 6.23 -3.71
N PRO A 153 12.61 6.83 -4.64
CA PRO A 153 12.37 6.65 -6.07
C PRO A 153 12.53 5.18 -6.44
N LEU A 154 11.62 4.70 -7.29
CA LEU A 154 11.78 3.38 -7.89
C LEU A 154 13.02 3.38 -8.77
N LYS A 155 13.75 2.26 -8.77
CA LYS A 155 14.84 2.01 -9.72
C LYS A 155 14.25 1.38 -10.97
N ASN A 156 15.02 1.41 -12.05
CA ASN A 156 14.68 0.72 -13.28
C ASN A 156 15.90 -0.03 -13.83
N LEU A 157 15.60 -1.09 -14.56
CA LEU A 157 16.47 -1.74 -15.52
C LEU A 157 15.93 -1.44 -16.92
N TYR A 158 16.55 -2.02 -17.93
CA TYR A 158 16.13 -1.80 -19.31
C TYR A 158 16.04 -3.12 -20.05
N VAL A 159 15.05 -3.21 -20.93
CA VAL A 159 14.86 -4.32 -21.86
C VAL A 159 15.32 -3.84 -23.22
N VAL A 160 16.28 -4.55 -23.81
CA VAL A 160 16.82 -4.27 -25.15
C VAL A 160 16.77 -5.54 -25.98
N GLY A 161 16.34 -5.43 -27.22
CA GLY A 161 16.20 -6.63 -28.05
C GLY A 161 15.83 -6.33 -29.48
N PHE A 162 15.32 -7.35 -30.15
CA PHE A 162 14.90 -7.24 -31.54
C PHE A 162 13.89 -6.11 -31.76
N PHE A 163 12.93 -5.97 -30.86
CA PHE A 163 11.83 -4.99 -30.94
C PHE A 163 12.29 -3.52 -31.01
N ASN A 164 13.51 -3.20 -30.56
CA ASN A 164 14.09 -1.85 -30.69
C ASN A 164 15.39 -1.85 -31.53
N GLY A 165 15.62 -2.90 -32.34
CA GLY A 165 16.77 -3.06 -33.18
C GLY A 165 18.10 -3.15 -32.44
N TRP A 166 18.11 -3.66 -31.21
CA TRP A 166 19.26 -3.80 -30.32
C TRP A 166 19.98 -2.48 -30.01
N LYS A 167 19.24 -1.38 -30.06
CA LYS A 167 19.79 -0.06 -29.74
C LYS A 167 19.70 0.17 -28.22
N GLU A 168 20.80 0.04 -27.51
CA GLU A 168 20.84 0.22 -26.06
C GLU A 168 20.39 1.63 -25.62
N GLY A 169 20.67 2.66 -26.39
CA GLY A 169 20.21 4.03 -26.12
C GLY A 169 18.69 4.20 -26.19
N GLU A 170 18.00 3.30 -26.89
CA GLU A 170 16.54 3.25 -27.04
C GLU A 170 15.91 2.10 -26.24
N ALA A 171 16.68 1.47 -25.33
CA ALA A 171 16.17 0.39 -24.49
C ALA A 171 15.01 0.86 -23.62
N VAL A 172 13.97 0.02 -23.49
CA VAL A 172 12.75 0.34 -22.75
C VAL A 172 12.91 0.04 -21.26
N GLU A 173 12.34 0.88 -20.44
CA GLU A 173 12.45 0.76 -18.99
C GLU A 173 11.56 -0.36 -18.44
N ILE A 174 12.08 -1.07 -17.45
CA ILE A 174 11.32 -1.95 -16.57
C ILE A 174 11.54 -1.49 -15.14
N TRP A 175 10.46 -1.15 -14.44
CA TRP A 175 10.52 -0.49 -13.16
C TRP A 175 10.39 -1.47 -12.00
N GLU A 176 11.08 -1.13 -10.92
CA GLU A 176 10.97 -1.80 -9.64
C GLU A 176 9.53 -1.79 -9.13
N THR A 177 9.04 -2.92 -8.63
CA THR A 177 7.66 -3.06 -8.12
C THR A 177 7.42 -2.27 -6.84
N SER A 178 8.47 -2.14 -6.03
CA SER A 178 8.50 -1.29 -4.83
C SER A 178 9.95 -0.94 -4.53
N ALA A 179 10.20 0.25 -4.02
CA ALA A 179 11.55 0.74 -3.77
C ALA A 179 12.39 -0.20 -2.88
N GLY A 180 13.54 -0.58 -3.36
CA GLY A 180 14.50 -1.43 -2.65
C GLY A 180 14.25 -2.93 -2.72
N THR A 181 13.23 -3.39 -3.44
CA THR A 181 12.94 -4.82 -3.62
C THR A 181 13.90 -5.49 -4.60
N ASN A 182 14.44 -4.74 -5.57
CA ASN A 182 15.17 -5.24 -6.72
C ASN A 182 14.40 -6.32 -7.51
N VAL A 183 13.06 -6.23 -7.48
CA VAL A 183 12.13 -6.98 -8.30
C VAL A 183 11.47 -6.00 -9.27
N TYR A 184 11.57 -6.29 -10.56
CA TYR A 184 11.14 -5.41 -11.64
C TYR A 184 10.07 -6.12 -12.45
N GLU A 185 8.98 -5.46 -12.76
CA GLU A 185 7.92 -6.03 -13.59
C GLU A 185 7.46 -5.06 -14.68
N GLY A 186 7.14 -5.61 -15.83
CA GLY A 186 6.61 -4.84 -16.94
C GLY A 186 5.94 -5.73 -17.97
N LEU A 187 5.07 -5.11 -18.76
CA LEU A 187 4.30 -5.73 -19.83
C LEU A 187 4.77 -5.16 -21.17
N TYR A 188 5.15 -6.03 -22.09
CA TYR A 188 5.72 -5.67 -23.38
C TYR A 188 5.13 -6.47 -24.50
N ASP A 189 5.14 -5.90 -25.70
CA ASP A 189 4.88 -6.59 -26.96
C ASP A 189 6.22 -7.05 -27.56
N PHE A 190 6.46 -8.34 -27.54
CA PHE A 190 7.61 -8.99 -28.16
C PHE A 190 7.20 -9.48 -29.55
N PHE A 191 7.44 -8.68 -30.58
CA PHE A 191 7.11 -9.10 -31.93
C PHE A 191 8.21 -9.98 -32.54
N GLU A 192 7.81 -10.80 -33.52
CA GLU A 192 8.64 -11.81 -34.15
C GLU A 192 9.86 -11.21 -34.85
N ASP A 193 11.03 -11.84 -34.64
CA ASP A 193 12.29 -11.44 -35.30
C ASP A 193 12.39 -11.84 -36.78
N GLY A 194 11.31 -12.43 -37.32
CA GLY A 194 11.20 -12.81 -38.73
C GLY A 194 11.91 -14.12 -39.08
N THR A 195 12.57 -14.78 -38.13
CA THR A 195 13.35 -16.00 -38.43
C THR A 195 12.93 -17.24 -37.65
N SER A 196 12.34 -17.07 -36.46
CA SER A 196 12.13 -18.20 -35.54
C SER A 196 10.78 -18.21 -34.82
N GLY A 197 9.89 -17.27 -35.06
CA GLY A 197 8.63 -17.11 -34.29
C GLY A 197 8.86 -16.65 -32.86
N HIS A 198 10.07 -16.19 -32.54
CA HIS A 198 10.47 -15.69 -31.22
C HIS A 198 10.99 -14.27 -31.33
N SER A 199 11.05 -13.58 -30.21
CA SER A 199 11.75 -12.32 -30.04
C SER A 199 12.89 -12.47 -29.07
N ALA A 200 14.09 -12.05 -29.49
CA ALA A 200 15.29 -12.13 -28.69
C ALA A 200 15.53 -10.81 -27.94
N PHE A 201 16.00 -10.88 -26.67
CA PHE A 201 16.26 -9.71 -25.86
C PHE A 201 17.26 -9.97 -24.72
N LYS A 202 17.70 -8.91 -24.07
CA LYS A 202 18.49 -8.91 -22.84
C LYS A 202 17.94 -7.91 -21.84
N ILE A 203 18.30 -8.11 -20.60
CA ILE A 203 18.11 -7.11 -19.54
C ILE A 203 19.47 -6.43 -19.31
N ILE A 204 19.48 -5.09 -19.29
CA ILE A 204 20.68 -4.29 -19.03
C ILE A 204 20.44 -3.31 -17.87
N SER A 205 21.51 -2.98 -17.13
CA SER A 205 21.38 -2.10 -15.96
C SER A 205 21.34 -0.62 -16.30
N GLU A 206 21.77 -0.24 -17.48
CA GLU A 206 21.83 1.13 -18.00
C GLU A 206 21.70 1.12 -19.51
N ARG A 207 21.35 2.24 -20.12
CA ARG A 207 21.25 2.36 -21.59
C ARG A 207 22.64 2.35 -22.26
N SER A 208 23.44 1.34 -21.92
CA SER A 208 24.78 1.09 -22.43
C SER A 208 25.16 -0.38 -22.27
N TRP A 209 25.94 -0.91 -23.20
CA TRP A 209 26.50 -2.27 -23.10
C TRP A 209 27.61 -2.42 -22.08
N SER A 210 28.13 -1.31 -21.53
CA SER A 210 29.22 -1.32 -20.54
C SER A 210 28.78 -1.64 -19.11
N GLY A 211 27.48 -1.56 -18.82
CA GLY A 211 26.91 -1.93 -17.52
C GLY A 211 26.61 -3.41 -17.38
N GLY A 212 25.74 -3.73 -16.42
CA GLY A 212 25.19 -5.09 -16.27
C GLY A 212 24.45 -5.48 -17.54
N ASN A 213 24.79 -6.64 -18.09
CA ASN A 213 24.26 -7.15 -19.34
C ASN A 213 23.94 -8.63 -19.15
N TRP A 214 22.65 -8.95 -19.08
CA TRP A 214 22.17 -10.25 -18.65
C TRP A 214 21.33 -10.90 -19.75
N GLY A 215 21.80 -12.01 -20.26
CA GLY A 215 21.10 -12.89 -21.17
C GLY A 215 20.65 -14.19 -20.48
N TYR A 216 20.42 -15.24 -21.27
CA TYR A 216 19.82 -16.50 -20.84
C TYR A 216 20.55 -17.16 -19.65
N ASP A 217 21.89 -17.27 -19.71
CA ASP A 217 22.68 -17.94 -18.66
C ASP A 217 22.79 -17.15 -17.35
N ALA A 218 22.42 -15.87 -17.36
CA ALA A 218 22.47 -15.03 -16.18
C ALA A 218 21.30 -15.28 -15.22
N PHE A 219 20.22 -15.90 -15.70
CA PHE A 219 18.99 -16.12 -14.97
C PHE A 219 18.66 -17.59 -14.79
N LYS A 220 17.99 -17.93 -13.71
CA LYS A 220 17.13 -19.08 -13.64
C LYS A 220 15.80 -18.69 -14.30
N VAL A 221 15.48 -19.27 -15.41
CA VAL A 221 14.32 -18.95 -16.25
C VAL A 221 13.18 -19.90 -15.99
N ASP A 222 11.93 -19.47 -16.25
CA ASP A 222 10.77 -20.34 -16.32
C ASP A 222 10.69 -21.08 -17.67
N SER A 223 9.67 -21.94 -17.84
CA SER A 223 9.54 -22.79 -19.04
C SER A 223 9.12 -22.04 -20.30
N HIS A 224 8.75 -20.78 -20.25
CA HIS A 224 8.36 -19.97 -21.41
C HIS A 224 9.58 -19.46 -22.18
N PHE A 225 10.70 -19.32 -21.48
CA PHE A 225 11.92 -18.84 -22.11
C PHE A 225 12.64 -19.93 -22.84
N THR A 226 13.13 -19.59 -24.02
CA THR A 226 14.18 -20.31 -24.72
C THR A 226 15.39 -19.41 -24.87
N GLY A 227 16.54 -19.98 -25.23
CA GLY A 227 17.75 -19.21 -25.44
C GLY A 227 18.92 -20.09 -25.83
N ILE A 228 20.00 -19.44 -26.23
CA ILE A 228 21.27 -20.10 -26.52
C ILE A 228 22.21 -19.81 -25.34
N ALA A 229 22.90 -20.83 -24.82
CA ALA A 229 23.87 -20.68 -23.74
C ALA A 229 24.85 -19.54 -24.03
N GLY A 230 25.02 -18.60 -23.07
CA GLY A 230 25.79 -17.36 -23.23
C GLY A 230 25.13 -16.31 -24.11
N GLY A 231 23.91 -16.55 -24.59
CA GLY A 231 23.22 -15.71 -25.53
C GLY A 231 22.03 -14.94 -24.98
N ASP A 232 21.09 -14.66 -25.86
CA ASP A 232 19.94 -13.84 -25.57
C ASP A 232 18.81 -14.66 -24.92
N LEU A 233 17.97 -14.00 -24.12
CA LEU A 233 16.66 -14.51 -23.72
C LEU A 233 15.76 -14.48 -24.94
N GLN A 234 14.91 -15.49 -25.08
CA GLN A 234 13.92 -15.56 -26.17
C GLN A 234 12.55 -15.93 -25.62
N LEU A 235 11.52 -15.22 -26.08
CA LEU A 235 10.12 -15.53 -25.85
C LEU A 235 9.41 -15.70 -27.20
N PRO A 236 8.36 -16.56 -27.29
CA PRO A 236 7.48 -16.53 -28.45
C PRO A 236 6.94 -15.12 -28.71
N ALA A 237 6.70 -14.80 -29.98
CA ALA A 237 6.10 -13.51 -30.32
C ALA A 237 4.74 -13.32 -29.63
N GLY A 238 4.46 -12.11 -29.15
CA GLY A 238 3.25 -11.73 -28.44
C GLY A 238 3.50 -10.86 -27.23
N PHE A 239 2.45 -10.58 -26.48
CA PHE A 239 2.53 -9.78 -25.28
C PHE A 239 2.92 -10.64 -24.07
N TRP A 240 3.89 -10.16 -23.32
CA TRP A 240 4.38 -10.85 -22.13
C TRP A 240 4.57 -9.89 -20.97
N LYS A 241 3.98 -10.23 -19.83
CA LYS A 241 4.38 -9.65 -18.56
C LYS A 241 5.62 -10.39 -18.09
N ILE A 242 6.75 -9.70 -17.94
CA ILE A 242 7.99 -10.26 -17.41
C ILE A 242 8.24 -9.76 -15.99
N SER A 243 8.77 -10.65 -15.13
CA SER A 243 9.21 -10.36 -13.77
C SER A 243 10.66 -10.71 -13.62
N VAL A 244 11.50 -9.74 -13.28
CA VAL A 244 12.96 -9.87 -13.12
C VAL A 244 13.32 -9.66 -11.67
N ASN A 245 13.94 -10.64 -11.03
CA ASN A 245 14.43 -10.54 -9.66
C ASN A 245 15.95 -10.63 -9.62
N ILE A 246 16.58 -9.53 -9.19
CA ILE A 246 18.04 -9.44 -8.98
C ILE A 246 18.42 -9.23 -7.50
N ALA A 247 17.46 -9.42 -6.58
CA ALA A 247 17.67 -9.26 -5.14
C ALA A 247 18.57 -10.35 -4.55
N THR A 248 18.62 -11.50 -5.19
CA THR A 248 19.35 -12.69 -4.74
C THR A 248 20.56 -12.98 -5.60
N GLU A 249 21.53 -13.74 -5.09
CA GLU A 249 22.72 -14.18 -5.84
C GLU A 249 22.32 -14.92 -7.12
N THR A 250 21.31 -15.79 -7.05
CA THR A 250 20.70 -16.44 -8.21
C THR A 250 19.57 -15.53 -8.74
N LYS A 251 19.83 -14.83 -9.84
CA LYS A 251 18.81 -14.02 -10.51
C LYS A 251 17.74 -14.91 -11.13
N THR A 252 16.47 -14.45 -11.11
CA THR A 252 15.36 -15.15 -11.77
C THR A 252 14.66 -14.23 -12.77
N ILE A 253 14.12 -14.82 -13.81
CA ILE A 253 13.21 -14.15 -14.72
C ILE A 253 12.04 -15.08 -15.06
N ASP A 254 10.82 -14.58 -14.93
CA ASP A 254 9.58 -15.29 -15.19
C ASP A 254 8.77 -14.51 -16.21
N ALA A 255 7.97 -15.21 -17.02
CA ALA A 255 7.11 -14.62 -18.05
C ALA A 255 5.68 -15.17 -17.97
N THR A 256 4.70 -14.28 -18.14
CA THR A 256 3.28 -14.64 -18.23
C THR A 256 2.70 -14.12 -19.54
N PRO A 257 2.09 -14.99 -20.38
CA PRO A 257 1.55 -14.56 -21.67
C PRO A 257 0.32 -13.67 -21.49
N VAL A 258 0.24 -12.61 -22.31
CA VAL A 258 -0.90 -11.71 -22.38
C VAL A 258 -1.37 -11.63 -23.83
N SER A 259 -2.63 -11.96 -24.07
CA SER A 259 -3.20 -11.99 -25.43
C SER A 259 -3.68 -10.63 -25.90
N ALA A 260 -4.07 -9.75 -24.95
CA ALA A 260 -4.54 -8.40 -25.23
C ALA A 260 -4.52 -7.53 -23.97
N VAL A 261 -4.40 -6.24 -24.16
CA VAL A 261 -4.69 -5.20 -23.17
C VAL A 261 -5.87 -4.40 -23.69
N ASP A 262 -6.92 -4.27 -22.91
CA ASP A 262 -8.14 -3.59 -23.36
C ASP A 262 -8.82 -2.75 -22.30
N VAL A 263 -9.73 -1.91 -22.79
CA VAL A 263 -10.63 -1.06 -21.99
C VAL A 263 -12.07 -1.48 -22.22
N VAL A 264 -12.79 -1.66 -21.15
CA VAL A 264 -14.26 -1.73 -21.15
C VAL A 264 -14.80 -0.64 -20.23
N GLY A 265 -15.86 0.02 -20.66
CA GLY A 265 -16.43 1.13 -19.89
C GLY A 265 -17.62 1.78 -20.58
N THR A 266 -18.03 2.92 -20.08
CA THR A 266 -19.12 3.71 -20.67
C THR A 266 -18.82 4.15 -22.10
N CYS A 267 -17.53 4.30 -22.44
CA CYS A 267 -17.04 4.66 -23.78
C CYS A 267 -17.42 3.63 -24.87
N ASN A 268 -17.63 2.36 -24.51
CA ASN A 268 -18.03 1.30 -25.42
C ASN A 268 -19.26 0.53 -24.92
N GLY A 269 -20.03 1.13 -24.02
CA GLY A 269 -21.27 0.55 -23.46
C GLY A 269 -21.02 -0.71 -22.63
N TRP A 270 -19.84 -0.86 -22.02
CA TRP A 270 -19.38 -2.04 -21.27
C TRP A 270 -19.41 -3.35 -22.09
N ASN A 271 -19.27 -3.23 -23.41
CA ASN A 271 -19.30 -4.38 -24.31
C ASN A 271 -18.01 -5.19 -24.19
N ALA A 272 -18.07 -6.28 -23.43
CA ALA A 272 -16.92 -7.17 -23.21
C ALA A 272 -16.48 -7.93 -24.49
N ASP A 273 -17.40 -8.13 -25.44
CA ASP A 273 -17.12 -8.84 -26.70
C ASP A 273 -16.52 -7.94 -27.79
N ALA A 274 -16.60 -6.61 -27.59
CA ALA A 274 -15.99 -5.62 -28.46
C ALA A 274 -15.29 -4.51 -27.62
N PRO A 275 -14.24 -4.89 -26.87
CA PRO A 275 -13.51 -3.93 -26.04
C PRO A 275 -12.67 -2.98 -26.91
N SER A 276 -12.24 -1.86 -26.33
CA SER A 276 -11.29 -0.96 -26.95
C SER A 276 -9.86 -1.45 -26.66
N LEU A 277 -9.17 -1.97 -27.66
CA LEU A 277 -7.80 -2.46 -27.52
C LEU A 277 -6.82 -1.32 -27.31
N LEU A 278 -5.78 -1.56 -26.51
CA LEU A 278 -4.62 -0.71 -26.41
C LEU A 278 -3.47 -1.28 -27.27
N THR A 279 -2.72 -0.38 -27.89
CA THR A 279 -1.54 -0.71 -28.67
C THR A 279 -0.29 -0.27 -27.92
N TYR A 280 0.72 -1.12 -27.87
CA TYR A 280 2.00 -0.79 -27.25
C TYR A 280 2.83 0.14 -28.13
N ASP A 281 3.31 1.23 -27.54
CA ASP A 281 4.30 2.11 -28.12
C ASP A 281 5.69 1.80 -27.52
N PRO A 282 6.58 1.13 -28.27
CA PRO A 282 7.89 0.73 -27.73
C PRO A 282 8.84 1.93 -27.55
N ILE A 283 8.57 3.06 -28.21
CA ILE A 283 9.40 4.28 -28.07
C ILE A 283 9.11 4.96 -26.73
N GLN A 284 7.83 5.07 -26.39
CA GLN A 284 7.38 5.69 -25.14
C GLN A 284 7.30 4.68 -23.99
N ASN A 285 7.39 3.37 -24.29
CA ASN A 285 7.20 2.28 -23.34
C ASN A 285 5.85 2.37 -22.60
N VAL A 286 4.78 2.58 -23.35
CA VAL A 286 3.41 2.73 -22.85
C VAL A 286 2.41 2.02 -23.77
N TRP A 287 1.22 1.78 -23.26
CA TRP A 287 0.09 1.28 -24.03
C TRP A 287 -0.92 2.41 -24.25
N LEU A 288 -1.36 2.59 -25.46
CA LEU A 288 -2.23 3.68 -25.87
C LEU A 288 -3.53 3.15 -26.48
N SER A 289 -4.67 3.72 -26.08
CA SER A 289 -5.93 3.49 -26.80
C SER A 289 -6.03 4.41 -28.02
N GLU A 290 -6.89 4.05 -28.98
CA GLU A 290 -7.50 5.04 -29.85
C GLU A 290 -8.31 6.07 -29.03
N PRO A 291 -8.64 7.24 -29.58
CA PRO A 291 -9.46 8.22 -28.90
C PRO A 291 -10.82 7.66 -28.47
N LEU A 292 -11.12 7.71 -27.17
CA LEU A 292 -12.37 7.23 -26.56
C LEU A 292 -13.15 8.40 -26.00
N THR A 293 -14.47 8.42 -26.24
CA THR A 293 -15.35 9.49 -25.75
C THR A 293 -16.07 9.05 -24.48
N PHE A 294 -16.05 9.91 -23.47
CA PHE A 294 -16.73 9.74 -22.20
C PHE A 294 -17.66 10.91 -21.93
N GLU A 295 -18.83 10.62 -21.37
CA GLU A 295 -19.66 11.63 -20.72
C GLU A 295 -19.07 11.96 -19.33
N ALA A 296 -19.53 13.06 -18.72
CA ALA A 296 -19.13 13.41 -17.37
C ALA A 296 -19.55 12.32 -16.36
N GLY A 297 -18.63 11.88 -15.52
CA GLY A 297 -18.83 10.75 -14.61
C GLY A 297 -18.80 9.39 -15.31
N GLY A 298 -18.32 9.33 -16.55
CA GLY A 298 -18.09 8.07 -17.25
C GLY A 298 -17.07 7.20 -16.51
N GLU A 299 -17.11 5.89 -16.73
CA GLU A 299 -16.30 4.93 -16.00
C GLU A 299 -15.68 3.89 -16.94
N PHE A 300 -14.54 3.32 -16.54
CA PHE A 300 -13.90 2.24 -17.28
C PHE A 300 -13.04 1.34 -16.38
N LEU A 301 -12.63 0.20 -16.93
CA LEU A 301 -11.62 -0.73 -16.40
C LEU A 301 -10.61 -1.05 -17.49
N ILE A 302 -9.37 -1.33 -17.07
CA ILE A 302 -8.35 -1.98 -17.90
C ILE A 302 -8.43 -3.49 -17.67
N ARG A 303 -8.27 -4.30 -18.73
CA ARG A 303 -8.21 -5.75 -18.59
C ARG A 303 -7.01 -6.32 -19.36
N LEU A 304 -6.46 -7.43 -18.85
CA LEU A 304 -5.55 -8.28 -19.60
C LEU A 304 -6.31 -9.53 -20.07
N ASN A 305 -5.96 -10.02 -21.25
CA ASN A 305 -6.56 -11.21 -21.85
C ASN A 305 -8.08 -11.11 -22.05
N SER A 306 -8.62 -9.92 -22.16
CA SER A 306 -10.05 -9.62 -22.37
C SER A 306 -10.98 -10.28 -21.35
N THR A 307 -10.51 -10.52 -20.13
CA THR A 307 -11.27 -11.18 -19.06
C THR A 307 -11.35 -10.32 -17.80
N TYR A 308 -12.47 -10.42 -17.07
CA TYR A 308 -12.64 -9.75 -15.79
C TYR A 308 -11.83 -10.39 -14.66
N ASP A 309 -11.29 -11.58 -14.83
CA ASP A 309 -10.40 -12.23 -13.86
C ASP A 309 -9.05 -11.50 -13.74
N ASN A 310 -8.66 -10.79 -14.81
CA ASN A 310 -7.43 -9.99 -14.88
C ASN A 310 -7.76 -8.50 -15.10
N LYS A 311 -8.66 -7.96 -14.32
CA LYS A 311 -9.04 -6.54 -14.38
C LYS A 311 -8.16 -5.67 -13.47
N TYR A 312 -8.00 -4.43 -13.90
CA TYR A 312 -7.31 -3.37 -13.17
C TYR A 312 -8.23 -2.17 -13.05
N GLY A 313 -8.50 -1.77 -11.83
CA GLY A 313 -9.39 -0.67 -11.50
C GLY A 313 -8.78 0.30 -10.50
N SER A 314 -9.58 1.20 -9.96
CA SER A 314 -9.16 2.18 -8.96
C SER A 314 -9.32 1.66 -7.53
N SER A 315 -8.60 2.23 -6.59
CA SER A 315 -8.92 2.08 -5.16
C SER A 315 -10.05 3.04 -4.79
N GLY A 316 -11.20 2.49 -4.36
CA GLY A 316 -12.32 3.29 -3.87
C GLY A 316 -13.02 4.14 -4.91
N ASN A 317 -13.14 3.66 -6.15
CA ASN A 317 -13.85 4.34 -7.25
C ASN A 317 -13.30 5.76 -7.53
N SER A 318 -11.97 5.85 -7.61
CA SER A 318 -11.25 7.12 -7.74
C SER A 318 -11.30 7.68 -9.17
N SER A 319 -11.27 9.00 -9.27
CA SER A 319 -11.10 9.73 -10.54
C SER A 319 -9.64 9.92 -10.88
N ILE A 320 -9.34 9.99 -12.18
CA ILE A 320 -8.01 10.36 -12.66
C ILE A 320 -7.89 11.89 -12.67
N ALA A 321 -6.89 12.43 -11.98
CA ALA A 321 -6.54 13.84 -12.09
C ALA A 321 -5.97 14.16 -13.49
N ILE A 322 -6.35 15.27 -14.08
CA ILE A 322 -5.83 15.73 -15.38
C ILE A 322 -5.24 17.14 -15.21
N PRO A 323 -3.92 17.34 -15.41
CA PRO A 323 -2.92 16.28 -15.64
C PRO A 323 -2.62 15.45 -14.37
N GLY A 324 -2.31 14.18 -14.57
CA GLY A 324 -1.91 13.27 -13.50
C GLY A 324 -2.18 11.81 -13.85
N GLY A 325 -1.71 10.91 -13.03
CA GLY A 325 -1.88 9.47 -13.17
C GLY A 325 -2.57 8.84 -11.97
N LEU A 326 -3.13 7.66 -12.16
CA LEU A 326 -3.77 6.86 -11.13
C LEU A 326 -3.12 5.48 -11.06
N GLU A 327 -2.64 5.08 -9.89
CA GLU A 327 -2.19 3.70 -9.66
C GLU A 327 -3.38 2.74 -9.58
N LEU A 328 -3.27 1.61 -10.26
CA LEU A 328 -4.33 0.64 -10.43
C LEU A 328 -4.21 -0.53 -9.45
N VAL A 329 -5.33 -0.99 -8.94
CA VAL A 329 -5.42 -2.22 -8.14
C VAL A 329 -5.38 -3.43 -9.07
N THR A 330 -4.43 -4.33 -8.82
CA THR A 330 -4.24 -5.57 -9.59
C THR A 330 -5.32 -6.60 -9.25
N ASN A 331 -5.89 -7.24 -10.28
CA ASN A 331 -6.92 -8.29 -10.17
C ASN A 331 -8.14 -7.87 -9.33
N GLY A 332 -8.51 -6.59 -9.38
CA GLY A 332 -9.59 -6.05 -8.56
C GLY A 332 -9.83 -4.57 -8.83
N GLY A 333 -10.22 -3.88 -7.77
CA GLY A 333 -10.52 -2.46 -7.80
C GLY A 333 -11.93 -2.15 -8.32
N ASP A 334 -12.34 -0.94 -8.00
CA ASP A 334 -13.57 -0.35 -8.51
C ASP A 334 -13.34 0.28 -9.87
N ASN A 335 -14.40 0.69 -10.56
CA ASN A 335 -14.27 1.40 -11.81
C ASN A 335 -13.45 2.69 -11.66
N ILE A 336 -12.71 3.03 -12.69
CA ILE A 336 -11.95 4.28 -12.79
C ILE A 336 -12.88 5.37 -13.34
N LYS A 337 -12.99 6.50 -12.67
CA LYS A 337 -13.88 7.59 -13.07
C LYS A 337 -13.20 8.62 -13.97
N VAL A 338 -14.00 9.14 -14.92
CA VAL A 338 -13.68 10.28 -15.78
C VAL A 338 -14.61 11.42 -15.42
N ASP A 339 -14.13 12.41 -14.66
CA ASP A 339 -15.00 13.48 -14.12
C ASP A 339 -15.61 14.38 -15.19
N ASN A 340 -14.85 14.69 -16.24
CA ASN A 340 -15.27 15.63 -17.28
C ASN A 340 -15.57 14.92 -18.60
N ALA A 341 -16.64 15.31 -19.24
CA ALA A 341 -16.93 14.87 -20.59
C ALA A 341 -15.82 15.26 -21.57
N GLY A 342 -15.54 14.39 -22.53
CA GLY A 342 -14.53 14.65 -23.54
C GLY A 342 -14.07 13.41 -24.27
N THR A 343 -13.19 13.63 -25.24
CA THR A 343 -12.47 12.57 -25.94
C THR A 343 -11.06 12.47 -25.38
N TYR A 344 -10.65 11.27 -25.03
CA TYR A 344 -9.36 11.01 -24.36
C TYR A 344 -8.66 9.82 -25.01
N ILE A 345 -7.33 9.87 -25.06
CA ILE A 345 -6.49 8.69 -25.20
C ILE A 345 -6.18 8.18 -23.80
N ILE A 346 -6.45 6.92 -23.54
CA ILE A 346 -6.02 6.23 -22.33
C ILE A 346 -4.56 5.82 -22.54
N LYS A 347 -3.68 6.29 -21.67
CA LYS A 347 -2.26 5.96 -21.66
C LYS A 347 -1.96 5.13 -20.42
N LEU A 348 -1.53 3.88 -20.65
CA LEU A 348 -1.21 2.93 -19.58
C LEU A 348 0.30 2.71 -19.50
N HIS A 349 0.87 2.98 -18.34
CA HIS A 349 2.23 2.62 -17.96
C HIS A 349 2.19 1.24 -17.30
N ALA A 350 2.55 0.22 -18.05
CA ALA A 350 2.55 -1.17 -17.59
C ALA A 350 3.97 -1.76 -17.47
N ASN A 351 5.00 -0.92 -17.54
CA ASN A 351 6.40 -1.30 -17.30
C ASN A 351 6.76 -1.38 -15.80
N ARG A 352 5.78 -1.39 -14.96
CA ARG A 352 5.86 -1.50 -13.49
C ARG A 352 4.57 -2.11 -12.92
N THR A 353 4.62 -2.59 -11.67
CA THR A 353 3.45 -2.99 -10.89
C THR A 353 3.47 -2.20 -9.56
N PRO A 354 2.40 -1.48 -9.15
CA PRO A 354 1.11 -1.36 -9.86
C PRO A 354 1.20 -0.59 -11.17
N PHE A 355 0.30 -0.88 -12.11
CA PHE A 355 0.16 -0.11 -13.33
C PHE A 355 -0.31 1.31 -13.03
N VAL A 356 0.05 2.25 -13.90
CA VAL A 356 -0.43 3.64 -13.80
C VAL A 356 -1.17 4.00 -15.08
N VAL A 357 -2.35 4.60 -14.94
CA VAL A 357 -3.14 5.09 -16.08
C VAL A 357 -3.24 6.61 -16.07
N GLU A 358 -3.12 7.21 -17.24
CA GLU A 358 -3.32 8.63 -17.49
C GLU A 358 -4.40 8.84 -18.56
N LEU A 359 -5.07 10.00 -18.53
CA LEU A 359 -5.96 10.46 -19.58
C LEU A 359 -5.34 11.64 -20.33
N ILE A 360 -5.17 11.50 -21.63
CA ILE A 360 -4.70 12.57 -22.51
C ILE A 360 -5.91 13.12 -23.25
N LYS A 361 -6.33 14.33 -22.89
CA LYS A 361 -7.47 14.99 -23.54
C LYS A 361 -7.11 15.40 -24.97
N GLN A 362 -8.02 15.11 -25.90
CA GLN A 362 -7.94 15.47 -27.31
C GLN A 362 -8.61 16.81 -27.62
#